data_292ca145ce1d5e93bbe8889b51c2ed62
#
_entry.id   292ca145ce1d5e93bbe8889b51c2ed62
#
_cell.length_a   1.000
_cell.length_b   1.000
_cell.length_c   1.000
_cell.angle_alpha   90.00
_cell.angle_beta   90.00
_cell.angle_gamma   90.00
#
_symmetry.space_group_name_H-M   'P 1'
#
loop_
_entity.id
_entity.type
_entity.pdbx_description
1 polymer ?
#
loop_
_entity_poly.entity_id
_entity_poly.type
_entity_poly.pdbx_seq_one_letter_code
_entity_poly.pdbx_strand_id
1 'polypeptide(L)'
;ILCQKGGVGKTTIVVNIAKIYSNNGIKTLIVDLDPQGNTSTYLDFDKQKKSILTSQDLMEGKLEKEIAFLGDNLALIPSNESILKFNNEKIIGGSVLAKALQSFVFKDFDIVIFDTPPTMSSLVQEALCASDFYLIPTKPEFLAIEGVSQAMSFAKETISKQIKVNPVFLGVVLNQIESGRSSYLDFEKELEYLLADKLLNTKVSSSADVADSPYYLKTVEDFTNDNKSKKEFYQLANEL
;
A
#
# COMPACT_ATOMS: atom_id res chain seq x y z
N ILE A 1 -2.72 0.14 -1.68
CA ILE A 1 -3.34 0.30 -0.35
C ILE A 1 -3.88 1.72 -0.23
N LEU A 2 -5.13 1.89 0.20
CA LEU A 2 -5.86 3.15 0.20
C LEU A 2 -6.23 3.58 1.63
N CYS A 3 -5.83 4.78 2.07
CA CYS A 3 -6.35 5.39 3.30
C CYS A 3 -6.00 6.88 3.35
N GLN A 4 -6.97 7.72 3.73
CA GLN A 4 -6.78 9.17 3.87
C GLN A 4 -5.97 9.54 5.13
N LYS A 5 -6.01 8.71 6.16
CA LYS A 5 -5.35 9.02 7.44
C LYS A 5 -3.85 8.69 7.38
N GLY A 6 -3.03 9.63 7.82
CA GLY A 6 -1.61 9.40 8.04
C GLY A 6 -1.35 8.45 9.23
N GLY A 7 -0.24 7.71 9.19
CA GLY A 7 0.20 6.88 10.31
C GLY A 7 -0.62 5.61 10.59
N VAL A 8 -1.53 5.21 9.71
CA VAL A 8 -2.27 3.92 9.83
C VAL A 8 -1.44 2.70 9.43
N GLY A 9 -0.20 2.90 8.98
CA GLY A 9 0.73 1.84 8.62
C GLY A 9 0.64 1.36 7.17
N LYS A 10 0.21 2.19 6.21
CA LYS A 10 0.19 1.84 4.78
C LYS A 10 1.54 1.31 4.31
N THR A 11 2.57 2.14 4.37
CA THR A 11 3.94 1.78 3.97
C THR A 11 4.45 0.53 4.69
N THR A 12 4.19 0.43 6.01
CA THR A 12 4.58 -0.74 6.80
C THR A 12 3.93 -2.01 6.27
N ILE A 13 2.63 -1.98 5.97
CA ILE A 13 1.91 -3.13 5.39
C ILE A 13 2.47 -3.45 4.00
N VAL A 14 2.62 -2.44 3.12
CA VAL A 14 3.16 -2.63 1.77
C VAL A 14 4.52 -3.32 1.80
N VAL A 15 5.46 -2.77 2.57
CA VAL A 15 6.85 -3.28 2.62
C VAL A 15 6.90 -4.69 3.17
N ASN A 16 6.19 -4.97 4.27
CA ASN A 16 6.24 -6.29 4.89
C ASN A 16 5.53 -7.36 4.07
N ILE A 17 4.36 -7.06 3.48
CA ILE A 17 3.66 -7.99 2.58
C ILE A 17 4.51 -8.27 1.33
N ALA A 18 5.06 -7.24 0.71
CA ALA A 18 5.92 -7.41 -0.46
C ALA A 18 7.15 -8.26 -0.15
N LYS A 19 7.76 -8.06 1.03
CA LYS A 19 8.91 -8.85 1.47
C LYS A 19 8.54 -10.31 1.72
N ILE A 20 7.40 -10.58 2.34
CA ILE A 20 6.90 -11.95 2.55
C ILE A 20 6.65 -12.63 1.20
N TYR A 21 5.97 -11.97 0.27
CA TYR A 21 5.72 -12.54 -1.06
C TYR A 21 7.02 -12.83 -1.81
N SER A 22 7.96 -11.88 -1.83
CA SER A 22 9.24 -12.06 -2.53
C SER A 22 10.07 -13.20 -1.94
N ASN A 23 10.07 -13.39 -0.62
CA ASN A 23 10.77 -14.50 0.03
C ASN A 23 10.11 -15.86 -0.26
N ASN A 24 8.82 -15.87 -0.60
CA ASN A 24 8.10 -17.06 -1.08
C ASN A 24 8.21 -17.26 -2.61
N GLY A 25 9.10 -16.55 -3.29
CA GLY A 25 9.37 -16.72 -4.73
C GLY A 25 8.42 -15.97 -5.66
N ILE A 26 7.52 -15.15 -5.13
CA ILE A 26 6.58 -14.33 -5.91
C ILE A 26 7.29 -13.05 -6.34
N LYS A 27 7.41 -12.83 -7.63
CA LYS A 27 8.04 -11.62 -8.20
C LYS A 27 7.17 -10.40 -7.92
N THR A 28 7.61 -9.60 -6.96
CA THR A 28 6.83 -8.49 -6.40
C THR A 28 7.47 -7.15 -6.72
N LEU A 29 6.68 -6.23 -7.26
CA LEU A 29 7.05 -4.84 -7.48
C LEU A 29 6.30 -3.94 -6.51
N ILE A 30 7.01 -3.06 -5.82
CA ILE A 30 6.41 -1.95 -5.09
C ILE A 30 6.52 -0.69 -5.96
N VAL A 31 5.40 0.00 -6.13
CA VAL A 31 5.35 1.34 -6.73
C VAL A 31 4.98 2.32 -5.63
N ASP A 32 5.95 3.11 -5.21
CA ASP A 32 5.75 4.16 -4.21
C ASP A 32 5.16 5.40 -4.89
N LEU A 33 3.98 5.85 -4.47
CA LEU A 33 3.31 7.06 -4.95
C LEU A 33 3.25 8.14 -3.87
N ASP A 34 3.79 7.89 -2.67
CA ASP A 34 3.87 8.90 -1.61
C ASP A 34 5.03 9.85 -1.91
N PRO A 35 4.81 11.17 -2.02
CA PRO A 35 5.87 12.16 -2.21
C PRO A 35 6.96 12.12 -1.14
N GLN A 36 6.66 11.60 0.05
CA GLN A 36 7.64 11.43 1.13
C GLN A 36 8.67 10.33 0.82
N GLY A 37 8.34 9.37 -0.05
CA GLY A 37 9.23 8.28 -0.44
C GLY A 37 9.64 7.39 0.75
N ASN A 38 8.72 7.13 1.67
CA ASN A 38 9.00 6.37 2.89
C ASN A 38 9.34 4.90 2.61
N THR A 39 8.75 4.32 1.56
CA THR A 39 9.07 2.96 1.10
C THR A 39 10.55 2.81 0.77
N SER A 40 11.13 3.79 0.06
CA SER A 40 12.56 3.79 -0.28
C SER A 40 13.44 3.84 0.97
N THR A 41 13.07 4.68 1.95
CA THR A 41 13.79 4.79 3.22
C THR A 41 13.74 3.48 4.00
N TYR A 42 12.55 2.85 4.07
CA TYR A 42 12.36 1.60 4.78
C TYR A 42 13.16 0.44 4.18
N LEU A 43 13.33 0.42 2.85
CA LEU A 43 14.05 -0.63 2.11
C LEU A 43 15.53 -0.30 1.86
N ASP A 44 16.09 0.70 2.53
CA ASP A 44 17.50 1.14 2.38
C ASP A 44 17.87 1.47 0.92
N PHE A 45 16.95 2.05 0.18
CA PHE A 45 17.18 2.39 -1.22
C PHE A 45 17.71 3.83 -1.36
N ASP A 46 18.80 3.98 -2.11
CA ASP A 46 19.38 5.31 -2.45
C ASP A 46 18.49 6.06 -3.46
N LYS A 47 17.70 7.01 -2.97
CA LYS A 47 16.81 7.88 -3.76
C LYS A 47 17.53 8.80 -4.75
N GLN A 48 18.85 8.97 -4.64
CA GLN A 48 19.64 9.86 -5.52
C GLN A 48 20.09 9.16 -6.82
N LYS A 49 19.82 7.88 -6.97
CA LYS A 49 20.23 7.08 -8.12
C LYS A 49 19.44 7.45 -9.38
N LYS A 50 19.99 8.33 -10.21
CA LYS A 50 19.31 8.94 -11.38
C LYS A 50 18.98 7.97 -12.52
N SER A 51 19.63 6.81 -12.60
CA SER A 51 19.37 5.79 -13.63
C SER A 51 18.08 5.00 -13.39
N ILE A 52 17.49 5.11 -12.21
CA ILE A 52 16.34 4.33 -11.80
C ILE A 52 15.04 5.01 -12.20
N LEU A 53 14.09 4.19 -12.68
CA LEU A 53 12.72 4.57 -12.98
C LEU A 53 12.01 5.00 -11.70
N THR A 54 11.44 6.19 -11.72
CA THR A 54 10.68 6.75 -10.59
C THR A 54 9.18 6.78 -10.87
N SER A 55 8.37 6.94 -9.84
CA SER A 55 6.92 7.12 -9.99
C SER A 55 6.56 8.34 -10.81
N GLN A 56 7.40 9.41 -10.77
CA GLN A 56 7.26 10.55 -11.66
C GLN A 56 7.44 10.14 -13.13
N ASP A 57 8.47 9.35 -13.44
CA ASP A 57 8.72 8.87 -14.80
C ASP A 57 7.53 8.04 -15.31
N LEU A 58 6.94 7.18 -14.44
CA LEU A 58 5.73 6.43 -14.77
C LEU A 58 4.56 7.35 -15.13
N MET A 59 4.33 8.39 -14.33
CA MET A 59 3.26 9.36 -14.54
C MET A 59 3.48 10.20 -15.80
N GLU A 60 4.73 10.34 -16.25
CA GLU A 60 5.10 11.01 -17.51
C GLU A 60 5.11 10.06 -18.72
N GLY A 61 4.90 8.75 -18.51
CA GLY A 61 4.98 7.73 -19.54
C GLY A 61 6.41 7.47 -20.04
N LYS A 62 7.43 7.80 -19.25
CA LYS A 62 8.85 7.61 -19.54
C LYS A 62 9.32 6.30 -18.93
N LEU A 63 9.51 5.28 -19.73
CA LEU A 63 9.79 3.91 -19.25
C LEU A 63 11.19 3.41 -19.65
N GLU A 64 12.10 4.29 -20.05
CA GLU A 64 13.41 3.92 -20.58
C GLU A 64 14.45 3.63 -19.49
N LYS A 65 14.16 4.01 -18.23
CA LYS A 65 15.05 3.78 -17.10
C LYS A 65 14.88 2.38 -16.50
N GLU A 66 15.86 1.96 -15.73
CA GLU A 66 15.87 0.65 -15.08
C GLU A 66 14.98 0.62 -13.83
N ILE A 67 14.36 -0.53 -13.55
CA ILE A 67 13.67 -0.77 -12.27
C ILE A 67 14.71 -1.11 -11.22
N ALA A 68 14.53 -0.63 -9.99
CA ALA A 68 15.41 -0.97 -8.87
C ALA A 68 15.08 -2.36 -8.33
N PHE A 69 15.98 -3.34 -8.56
CA PHE A 69 15.88 -4.65 -7.93
C PHE A 69 16.56 -4.62 -6.55
N LEU A 70 15.84 -5.10 -5.51
CA LEU A 70 16.30 -5.16 -4.12
C LEU A 70 16.58 -6.62 -3.67
N GLY A 71 16.55 -7.54 -4.60
CA GLY A 71 16.76 -8.97 -4.47
C GLY A 71 16.21 -9.69 -5.68
N ASP A 72 16.21 -11.02 -5.63
CA ASP A 72 15.81 -11.85 -6.78
C ASP A 72 14.33 -11.64 -7.18
N ASN A 73 13.44 -11.44 -6.21
CA ASN A 73 12.00 -11.35 -6.43
C ASN A 73 11.38 -10.05 -5.91
N LEU A 74 12.17 -9.08 -5.46
CA LEU A 74 11.66 -7.80 -4.98
C LEU A 74 12.24 -6.65 -5.79
N ALA A 75 11.35 -5.79 -6.29
CA ALA A 75 11.72 -4.58 -6.99
C ALA A 75 10.95 -3.36 -6.46
N LEU A 76 11.49 -2.18 -6.72
CA LEU A 76 10.94 -0.91 -6.28
C LEU A 76 10.98 0.12 -7.41
N ILE A 77 9.89 0.85 -7.56
CA ILE A 77 9.85 2.14 -8.24
C ILE A 77 9.69 3.21 -7.17
N PRO A 78 10.76 3.96 -6.87
CA PRO A 78 10.76 4.93 -5.78
C PRO A 78 10.00 6.20 -6.14
N SER A 79 9.57 6.94 -5.11
CA SER A 79 8.96 8.25 -5.20
C SER A 79 9.82 9.35 -4.58
N ASN A 80 9.50 10.59 -4.94
CA ASN A 80 10.02 11.80 -4.34
C ASN A 80 9.03 12.96 -4.51
N GLU A 81 9.34 14.13 -3.99
CA GLU A 81 8.48 15.32 -4.03
C GLU A 81 8.05 15.74 -5.44
N SER A 82 8.80 15.39 -6.49
CA SER A 82 8.47 15.78 -7.87
C SER A 82 7.15 15.18 -8.36
N ILE A 83 6.65 14.11 -7.73
CA ILE A 83 5.34 13.51 -8.07
C ILE A 83 4.17 14.40 -7.66
N LEU A 84 4.37 15.39 -6.77
CA LEU A 84 3.33 16.31 -6.31
C LEU A 84 2.65 17.09 -7.45
N LYS A 85 3.33 17.32 -8.57
CA LYS A 85 2.74 17.98 -9.72
C LYS A 85 1.50 17.28 -10.28
N PHE A 86 1.40 15.96 -10.07
CA PHE A 86 0.26 15.15 -10.52
C PHE A 86 -0.89 15.06 -9.51
N ASN A 87 -0.74 15.67 -8.33
CA ASN A 87 -1.68 15.50 -7.22
C ASN A 87 -3.09 16.05 -7.49
N ASN A 88 -3.20 17.01 -8.42
CA ASN A 88 -4.46 17.64 -8.78
C ASN A 88 -4.82 17.46 -10.28
N GLU A 89 -4.14 16.58 -10.98
CA GLU A 89 -4.43 16.33 -12.39
C GLU A 89 -5.70 15.50 -12.55
N LYS A 90 -6.51 15.84 -13.54
CA LYS A 90 -7.69 15.01 -13.85
C LYS A 90 -7.29 13.81 -14.70
N ILE A 91 -7.80 12.64 -14.36
CA ILE A 91 -7.64 11.45 -15.20
C ILE A 91 -8.53 11.63 -16.45
N ILE A 92 -7.90 11.93 -17.58
CA ILE A 92 -8.57 12.11 -18.87
C ILE A 92 -8.13 11.01 -19.83
N GLY A 93 -9.07 10.25 -20.37
CA GLY A 93 -8.73 9.18 -21.33
C GLY A 93 -8.14 7.92 -20.71
N GLY A 94 -8.37 7.70 -19.41
CA GLY A 94 -7.94 6.53 -18.63
C GLY A 94 -6.62 6.76 -17.88
N SER A 95 -6.36 5.88 -16.91
CA SER A 95 -5.21 5.95 -16.02
C SER A 95 -3.88 5.83 -16.77
N VAL A 96 -2.96 6.73 -16.47
CA VAL A 96 -1.58 6.71 -16.99
C VAL A 96 -0.84 5.52 -16.40
N LEU A 97 -1.00 5.25 -15.10
CA LEU A 97 -0.40 4.09 -14.44
C LEU A 97 -0.89 2.77 -15.04
N ALA A 98 -2.20 2.63 -15.30
CA ALA A 98 -2.74 1.43 -15.92
C ALA A 98 -2.15 1.19 -17.32
N LYS A 99 -1.93 2.25 -18.10
CA LYS A 99 -1.26 2.16 -19.40
C LYS A 99 0.22 1.79 -19.27
N ALA A 100 0.92 2.39 -18.31
CA ALA A 100 2.33 2.09 -18.05
C ALA A 100 2.53 0.63 -17.68
N LEU A 101 1.69 0.07 -16.79
CA LEU A 101 1.77 -1.33 -16.35
C LEU A 101 1.48 -2.35 -17.47
N GLN A 102 0.83 -1.95 -18.55
CA GLN A 102 0.66 -2.81 -19.74
C GLN A 102 1.95 -2.93 -20.58
N SER A 103 2.96 -2.11 -20.28
CA SER A 103 4.25 -2.18 -20.94
C SER A 103 4.97 -3.51 -20.67
N PHE A 104 5.80 -3.92 -21.62
CA PHE A 104 6.61 -5.13 -21.54
C PHE A 104 7.48 -5.19 -20.27
N VAL A 105 7.94 -4.03 -19.78
CA VAL A 105 8.81 -3.90 -18.60
C VAL A 105 8.21 -4.51 -17.33
N PHE A 106 6.87 -4.57 -17.23
CA PHE A 106 6.17 -5.03 -16.01
C PHE A 106 5.64 -6.46 -16.11
N LYS A 107 5.79 -7.12 -17.27
CA LYS A 107 5.21 -8.46 -17.50
C LYS A 107 5.82 -9.58 -16.67
N ASP A 108 7.01 -9.34 -16.13
CA ASP A 108 7.75 -10.35 -15.35
C ASP A 108 7.38 -10.33 -13.86
N PHE A 109 6.55 -9.39 -13.42
CA PHE A 109 6.07 -9.34 -12.05
C PHE A 109 4.73 -10.06 -11.90
N ASP A 110 4.65 -10.90 -10.85
CA ASP A 110 3.42 -11.60 -10.49
C ASP A 110 2.46 -10.67 -9.75
N ILE A 111 3.00 -9.75 -8.92
CA ILE A 111 2.24 -8.80 -8.11
C ILE A 111 2.87 -7.41 -8.18
N VAL A 112 2.03 -6.39 -8.33
CA VAL A 112 2.38 -4.98 -8.17
C VAL A 112 1.61 -4.39 -6.99
N ILE A 113 2.31 -3.79 -6.03
CA ILE A 113 1.71 -3.19 -4.84
C ILE A 113 1.96 -1.68 -4.85
N PHE A 114 0.89 -0.88 -4.84
CA PHE A 114 0.98 0.57 -4.73
C PHE A 114 0.99 1.01 -3.26
N ASP A 115 2.03 1.74 -2.85
CA ASP A 115 2.01 2.54 -1.62
C ASP A 115 1.51 3.94 -1.95
N THR A 116 0.39 4.35 -1.36
CA THR A 116 -0.29 5.60 -1.71
C THR A 116 -0.15 6.66 -0.62
N PRO A 117 -0.13 7.97 -1.00
CA PRO A 117 -0.11 9.04 -0.02
C PRO A 117 -1.37 9.05 0.87
N PRO A 118 -1.30 9.70 2.05
CA PRO A 118 -2.44 9.83 2.97
C PRO A 118 -3.42 10.94 2.54
N THR A 119 -3.73 11.00 1.25
CA THR A 119 -4.61 12.02 0.65
C THR A 119 -5.57 11.36 -0.32
N MET A 120 -6.72 12.00 -0.58
CA MET A 120 -7.65 11.58 -1.64
C MET A 120 -7.35 12.37 -2.93
N SER A 121 -6.18 12.11 -3.49
CA SER A 121 -5.63 12.84 -4.63
C SER A 121 -5.74 12.07 -5.94
N SER A 122 -5.37 12.73 -7.04
CA SER A 122 -5.31 12.10 -8.36
C SER A 122 -4.31 10.94 -8.42
N LEU A 123 -3.22 10.99 -7.63
CA LEU A 123 -2.28 9.87 -7.52
C LEU A 123 -2.94 8.61 -6.96
N VAL A 124 -3.81 8.79 -5.95
CA VAL A 124 -4.58 7.68 -5.39
C VAL A 124 -5.64 7.18 -6.37
N GLN A 125 -6.27 8.09 -7.14
CA GLN A 125 -7.18 7.70 -8.21
C GLN A 125 -6.46 6.89 -9.30
N GLU A 126 -5.26 7.31 -9.71
CA GLU A 126 -4.42 6.61 -10.68
C GLU A 126 -4.09 5.19 -10.19
N ALA A 127 -3.63 5.05 -8.94
CA ALA A 127 -3.35 3.74 -8.34
C ALA A 127 -4.59 2.85 -8.33
N LEU A 128 -5.74 3.38 -7.92
CA LEU A 128 -7.00 2.63 -7.87
C LEU A 128 -7.45 2.18 -9.26
N CYS A 129 -7.32 3.06 -10.26
CA CYS A 129 -7.66 2.73 -11.65
C CYS A 129 -6.71 1.74 -12.30
N ALA A 130 -5.50 1.58 -11.78
CA ALA A 130 -4.48 0.66 -12.25
C ALA A 130 -4.48 -0.68 -11.48
N SER A 131 -5.34 -0.83 -10.47
CA SER A 131 -5.36 -1.99 -9.58
C SER A 131 -6.50 -2.95 -9.93
N ASP A 132 -6.26 -4.26 -9.69
CA ASP A 132 -7.29 -5.29 -9.69
C ASP A 132 -7.97 -5.40 -8.33
N PHE A 133 -7.25 -5.02 -7.26
CA PHE A 133 -7.70 -5.11 -5.87
C PHE A 133 -7.33 -3.87 -5.07
N TYR A 134 -8.09 -3.57 -4.02
CA TYR A 134 -7.69 -2.54 -3.05
C TYR A 134 -8.05 -2.92 -1.62
N LEU A 135 -7.21 -2.46 -0.68
CA LEU A 135 -7.28 -2.71 0.76
C LEU A 135 -7.26 -1.39 1.52
N ILE A 136 -8.02 -1.30 2.61
CA ILE A 136 -8.06 -0.12 3.49
C ILE A 136 -7.53 -0.49 4.87
N PRO A 137 -6.31 -0.07 5.26
CA PRO A 137 -5.87 -0.21 6.65
C PRO A 137 -6.46 0.89 7.52
N THR A 138 -6.80 0.52 8.75
CA THR A 138 -7.28 1.48 9.76
C THR A 138 -6.74 1.14 11.15
N LYS A 139 -6.69 2.15 12.01
CA LYS A 139 -6.38 1.97 13.45
C LYS A 139 -7.68 2.06 14.24
N PRO A 140 -7.78 1.38 15.40
CA PRO A 140 -8.91 1.51 16.30
C PRO A 140 -8.86 2.85 17.08
N GLU A 141 -9.21 3.93 16.41
CA GLU A 141 -9.23 5.29 16.94
C GLU A 141 -10.58 5.96 16.66
N PHE A 142 -10.93 6.99 17.44
CA PHE A 142 -12.23 7.67 17.43
C PHE A 142 -12.76 8.04 16.02
N LEU A 143 -11.89 8.50 15.10
CA LEU A 143 -12.30 8.91 13.74
C LEU A 143 -12.04 7.82 12.67
N ALA A 144 -11.80 6.59 13.08
CA ALA A 144 -11.41 5.55 12.14
C ALA A 144 -12.57 5.10 11.23
N ILE A 145 -13.78 5.03 11.78
CA ILE A 145 -15.00 4.66 11.01
C ILE A 145 -15.28 5.70 9.94
N GLU A 146 -15.18 6.97 10.28
CA GLU A 146 -15.34 8.06 9.32
C GLU A 146 -14.26 7.99 8.22
N GLY A 147 -12.99 7.75 8.60
CA GLY A 147 -11.89 7.60 7.65
C GLY A 147 -12.07 6.42 6.69
N VAL A 148 -12.57 5.27 7.17
CA VAL A 148 -12.91 4.12 6.34
C VAL A 148 -14.06 4.46 5.39
N SER A 149 -15.14 5.08 5.89
CA SER A 149 -16.30 5.48 5.09
C SER A 149 -15.92 6.48 3.98
N GLN A 150 -15.05 7.44 4.29
CA GLN A 150 -14.52 8.40 3.32
C GLN A 150 -13.68 7.70 2.24
N ALA A 151 -12.80 6.77 2.64
CA ALA A 151 -11.97 6.01 1.70
C ALA A 151 -12.82 5.13 0.77
N MET A 152 -13.84 4.46 1.29
CA MET A 152 -14.78 3.67 0.49
C MET A 152 -15.59 4.53 -0.48
N SER A 153 -16.07 5.70 -0.02
CA SER A 153 -16.83 6.65 -0.85
C SER A 153 -15.96 7.19 -1.98
N PHE A 154 -14.71 7.57 -1.69
CA PHE A 154 -13.74 8.02 -2.68
C PHE A 154 -13.45 6.93 -3.72
N ALA A 155 -13.22 5.69 -3.30
CA ALA A 155 -12.99 4.57 -4.20
C ALA A 155 -14.21 4.36 -5.12
N LYS A 156 -15.42 4.30 -4.56
CA LYS A 156 -16.66 4.15 -5.32
C LYS A 156 -16.87 5.27 -6.35
N GLU A 157 -16.65 6.51 -5.94
CA GLU A 157 -16.74 7.68 -6.82
C GLU A 157 -15.70 7.61 -7.97
N THR A 158 -14.46 7.26 -7.65
CA THR A 158 -13.39 7.12 -8.64
C THR A 158 -13.72 6.05 -9.66
N ILE A 159 -14.09 4.86 -9.21
CA ILE A 159 -14.43 3.72 -10.06
C ILE A 159 -15.63 4.05 -10.96
N SER A 160 -16.67 4.69 -10.43
CA SER A 160 -17.89 5.02 -11.17
C SER A 160 -17.66 5.99 -12.33
N LYS A 161 -16.60 6.77 -12.29
CA LYS A 161 -16.23 7.75 -13.33
C LYS A 161 -15.35 7.15 -14.44
N GLN A 162 -14.89 5.92 -14.30
CA GLN A 162 -13.97 5.28 -15.21
C GLN A 162 -14.65 4.14 -15.98
N ILE A 163 -14.34 4.05 -17.28
CA ILE A 163 -14.83 2.95 -18.13
C ILE A 163 -13.87 1.76 -17.98
N LYS A 164 -14.41 0.56 -17.71
CA LYS A 164 -13.66 -0.71 -17.60
C LYS A 164 -12.70 -0.79 -16.39
N VAL A 165 -12.89 0.03 -15.37
CA VAL A 165 -12.15 -0.05 -14.10
C VAL A 165 -13.10 -0.59 -13.05
N ASN A 166 -12.77 -1.72 -12.45
CA ASN A 166 -13.59 -2.32 -11.39
C ASN A 166 -12.73 -3.13 -10.41
N PRO A 167 -11.83 -2.47 -9.65
CA PRO A 167 -11.03 -3.16 -8.66
C PRO A 167 -11.91 -3.76 -7.56
N VAL A 168 -11.58 -4.97 -7.15
CA VAL A 168 -12.28 -5.67 -6.07
C VAL A 168 -11.85 -5.10 -4.72
N PHE A 169 -12.81 -4.73 -3.89
CA PHE A 169 -12.54 -4.38 -2.50
C PHE A 169 -12.24 -5.65 -1.71
N LEU A 170 -10.98 -5.82 -1.29
CA LEU A 170 -10.57 -6.93 -0.43
C LEU A 170 -11.17 -6.79 0.97
N GLY A 171 -11.10 -5.59 1.54
CA GLY A 171 -11.65 -5.32 2.86
C GLY A 171 -10.87 -4.26 3.62
N VAL A 172 -11.19 -4.19 4.91
CA VAL A 172 -10.52 -3.34 5.91
C VAL A 172 -9.67 -4.21 6.80
N VAL A 173 -8.39 -3.85 6.99
CA VAL A 173 -7.51 -4.48 7.97
C VAL A 173 -7.34 -3.59 9.20
N LEU A 174 -7.58 -4.15 10.38
CA LEU A 174 -7.28 -3.50 11.65
C LEU A 174 -5.78 -3.61 11.94
N ASN A 175 -5.12 -2.46 12.05
CA ASN A 175 -3.69 -2.34 12.27
C ASN A 175 -3.40 -1.57 13.56
N GLN A 176 -2.23 -1.84 14.15
CA GLN A 176 -1.75 -1.17 15.36
C GLN A 176 -2.72 -1.27 16.54
N ILE A 177 -3.27 -2.47 16.76
CA ILE A 177 -4.19 -2.76 17.86
C ILE A 177 -3.43 -2.78 19.18
N GLU A 178 -3.85 -1.96 20.12
CA GLU A 178 -3.34 -1.96 21.48
C GLU A 178 -4.18 -2.90 22.36
N SER A 179 -3.57 -3.97 22.85
CA SER A 179 -4.24 -4.92 23.74
C SER A 179 -4.68 -4.23 25.06
N GLY A 180 -5.91 -4.50 25.50
CA GLY A 180 -6.42 -4.02 26.79
C GLY A 180 -7.18 -2.68 26.78
N ARG A 181 -7.35 -2.03 25.63
CA ARG A 181 -8.25 -0.87 25.50
C ARG A 181 -9.70 -1.34 25.39
N SER A 182 -10.54 -0.97 26.35
CA SER A 182 -12.00 -1.29 26.32
C SER A 182 -12.70 -0.69 25.09
N SER A 183 -12.31 0.52 24.67
CA SER A 183 -12.84 1.20 23.48
C SER A 183 -12.56 0.44 22.16
N TYR A 184 -11.57 -0.46 22.14
CA TYR A 184 -11.27 -1.27 20.96
C TYR A 184 -12.41 -2.24 20.64
N LEU A 185 -12.96 -2.92 21.63
CA LEU A 185 -14.03 -3.90 21.43
C LEU A 185 -15.31 -3.26 20.87
N ASP A 186 -15.63 -2.06 21.32
CA ASP A 186 -16.81 -1.33 20.83
C ASP A 186 -16.57 -0.87 19.38
N PHE A 187 -15.40 -0.37 19.09
CA PHE A 187 -14.99 0.01 17.73
C PHE A 187 -14.98 -1.19 16.76
N GLU A 188 -14.47 -2.32 17.19
CA GLU A 188 -14.44 -3.54 16.38
C GLU A 188 -15.86 -4.00 16.03
N LYS A 189 -16.76 -4.07 17.00
CA LYS A 189 -18.17 -4.43 16.78
C LYS A 189 -18.87 -3.47 15.81
N GLU A 190 -18.59 -2.18 15.92
CA GLU A 190 -19.15 -1.19 15.00
C GLU A 190 -18.65 -1.40 13.57
N LEU A 191 -17.35 -1.69 13.39
CA LEU A 191 -16.81 -2.04 12.08
C LEU A 191 -17.35 -3.37 11.55
N GLU A 192 -17.48 -4.39 12.39
CA GLU A 192 -18.10 -5.66 12.01
C GLU A 192 -19.55 -5.46 11.52
N TYR A 193 -20.31 -4.60 12.21
CA TYR A 193 -21.67 -4.26 11.79
C TYR A 193 -21.72 -3.53 10.45
N LEU A 194 -20.78 -2.60 10.21
CA LEU A 194 -20.74 -1.78 8.99
C LEU A 194 -20.16 -2.53 7.78
N LEU A 195 -19.19 -3.40 7.99
CA LEU A 195 -18.39 -3.99 6.92
C LEU A 195 -18.71 -5.47 6.66
N ALA A 196 -19.33 -6.15 7.64
CA ALA A 196 -19.62 -7.58 7.59
C ALA A 196 -18.41 -8.41 7.14
N ASP A 197 -18.51 -9.08 5.99
CA ASP A 197 -17.46 -9.89 5.36
C ASP A 197 -16.28 -9.08 4.79
N LYS A 198 -16.35 -7.75 4.85
CA LYS A 198 -15.27 -6.85 4.40
C LYS A 198 -14.34 -6.39 5.52
N LEU A 199 -14.55 -6.79 6.76
CA LEU A 199 -13.53 -6.70 7.80
C LEU A 199 -12.67 -7.97 7.76
N LEU A 200 -11.36 -7.81 7.50
CA LEU A 200 -10.46 -8.96 7.45
C LEU A 200 -10.39 -9.67 8.81
N ASN A 201 -10.23 -11.00 8.79
CA ASN A 201 -10.06 -11.80 10.00
C ASN A 201 -8.73 -11.49 10.69
N THR A 202 -7.70 -11.27 9.88
CA THR A 202 -6.37 -10.95 10.40
C THR A 202 -6.31 -9.52 10.91
N LYS A 203 -5.77 -9.40 12.12
CA LYS A 203 -5.54 -8.14 12.82
C LYS A 203 -4.06 -8.01 13.13
N VAL A 204 -3.52 -6.80 12.97
CA VAL A 204 -2.11 -6.53 13.26
C VAL A 204 -2.00 -5.73 14.56
N SER A 205 -1.34 -6.31 15.54
CA SER A 205 -1.11 -5.69 16.85
C SER A 205 -0.11 -4.53 16.76
N SER A 206 -0.26 -3.56 17.66
CA SER A 206 0.78 -2.55 17.90
C SER A 206 2.04 -3.23 18.45
N SER A 207 3.18 -2.93 17.86
CA SER A 207 4.47 -3.54 18.22
C SER A 207 5.57 -2.49 18.10
N ALA A 208 6.38 -2.36 19.14
CA ALA A 208 7.57 -1.51 19.12
C ALA A 208 8.56 -2.00 18.07
N ASP A 209 8.76 -3.33 17.93
CA ASP A 209 9.65 -3.91 16.92
C ASP A 209 9.25 -3.46 15.50
N VAL A 210 7.95 -3.46 15.18
CA VAL A 210 7.44 -3.02 13.88
C VAL A 210 7.55 -1.50 13.72
N ALA A 211 7.29 -0.73 14.78
CA ALA A 211 7.39 0.73 14.74
C ALA A 211 8.84 1.19 14.52
N ASP A 212 9.79 0.51 15.15
CA ASP A 212 11.23 0.83 15.09
C ASP A 212 11.92 0.19 13.87
N SER A 213 11.30 -0.80 13.23
CA SER A 213 11.92 -1.57 12.14
C SER A 213 12.40 -0.71 10.98
N PRO A 214 11.74 0.40 10.56
CA PRO A 214 12.26 1.29 9.51
C PRO A 214 13.57 1.98 9.90
N TYR A 215 13.73 2.32 11.19
CA TYR A 215 14.96 2.93 11.68
C TYR A 215 16.16 1.97 11.58
N TYR A 216 15.91 0.67 11.78
CA TYR A 216 16.93 -0.37 11.67
C TYR A 216 17.01 -1.00 10.27
N LEU A 217 16.28 -0.48 9.29
CA LEU A 217 16.21 -1.02 7.91
C LEU A 217 15.81 -2.50 7.89
N LYS A 218 14.90 -2.90 8.78
CA LYS A 218 14.43 -4.27 8.97
C LYS A 218 12.96 -4.41 8.60
N THR A 219 12.58 -5.62 8.25
CA THR A 219 11.19 -6.03 8.04
C THR A 219 10.83 -7.12 9.06
N VAL A 220 9.56 -7.56 9.09
CA VAL A 220 9.15 -8.67 9.94
C VAL A 220 9.89 -9.98 9.60
N GLU A 221 10.46 -10.08 8.40
CA GLU A 221 11.29 -11.23 8.00
C GLU A 221 12.56 -11.35 8.82
N ASP A 222 13.08 -10.23 9.32
CA ASP A 222 14.28 -10.17 10.16
C ASP A 222 14.01 -10.51 11.63
N PHE A 223 12.72 -10.66 12.00
CA PHE A 223 12.30 -11.02 13.36
C PHE A 223 12.41 -12.54 13.58
N THR A 224 12.49 -12.93 14.85
CA THR A 224 12.45 -14.34 15.21
C THR A 224 11.13 -15.01 14.80
N ASN A 225 11.13 -16.32 14.56
CA ASN A 225 9.93 -17.05 14.13
C ASN A 225 8.81 -17.03 15.19
N ASP A 226 9.14 -16.81 16.46
CA ASP A 226 8.17 -16.72 17.55
C ASP A 226 7.57 -15.30 17.71
N ASN A 227 8.11 -14.30 17.01
CA ASN A 227 7.61 -12.95 17.07
C ASN A 227 6.15 -12.89 16.61
N LYS A 228 5.30 -12.30 17.46
CA LYS A 228 3.85 -12.19 17.21
C LYS A 228 3.54 -11.40 15.95
N SER A 229 4.22 -10.26 15.75
CA SER A 229 3.98 -9.41 14.59
C SER A 229 4.35 -10.11 13.29
N LYS A 230 5.46 -10.89 13.27
CA LYS A 230 5.81 -11.69 12.11
C LYS A 230 4.68 -12.66 11.74
N LYS A 231 4.14 -13.39 12.73
CA LYS A 231 3.02 -14.31 12.51
C LYS A 231 1.77 -13.60 11.98
N GLU A 232 1.43 -12.45 12.54
CA GLU A 232 0.28 -11.65 12.10
C GLU A 232 0.43 -11.13 10.66
N PHE A 233 1.63 -10.67 10.27
CA PHE A 233 1.89 -10.25 8.89
C PHE A 233 1.85 -11.44 7.90
N TYR A 234 2.32 -12.62 8.30
CA TYR A 234 2.17 -13.82 7.48
C TYR A 234 0.70 -14.23 7.32
N GLN A 235 -0.09 -14.15 8.39
CA GLN A 235 -1.54 -14.39 8.31
C GLN A 235 -2.21 -13.39 7.36
N LEU A 236 -1.85 -12.11 7.46
CA LEU A 236 -2.36 -11.07 6.55
C LEU A 236 -1.96 -11.36 5.09
N ALA A 237 -0.70 -11.71 4.84
CA ALA A 237 -0.23 -12.05 3.49
C ALA A 237 -0.97 -13.25 2.88
N ASN A 238 -1.38 -14.21 3.71
CA ASN A 238 -2.13 -15.39 3.26
C ASN A 238 -3.63 -15.12 3.08
N GLU A 239 -4.18 -14.10 3.75
CA GLU A 239 -5.59 -13.73 3.64
C GLU A 239 -5.85 -12.84 2.41
N LEU A 240 -4.82 -12.08 1.98
CA LEU A 240 -4.87 -11.21 0.79
C LEU A 240 -4.67 -11.96 -0.51
#